data_b7272a6c80d4f4394a055d9d1c599df3
#
_entry.id   b7272a6c80d4f4394a055d9d1c599df3
#
_cell.length_a   1.000
_cell.length_b   1.000
_cell.length_c   1.000
_cell.angle_alpha   90.00
_cell.angle_beta   90.00
_cell.angle_gamma   90.00
#
_symmetry.space_group_name_H-M   'P 1'
#
loop_
_entity.id
_entity.type
_entity.pdbx_description
1 polymer ?
#
loop_
_entity_poly.entity_id
_entity_poly.type
_entity_poly.pdbx_seq_one_letter_code
_entity_poly.pdbx_strand_id
1 'polypeptide(L)'
;MLSLNFTNCLVGSIGVDHGLAEHDLFGLETRLKDAHENVLQQANAGKLGFADLPNHTDEAKKIMSWARKIRDSFDTLVVLGIGGSALGPIAVQQALRPAYWNLGDKKACKGWMRLFVFDNVDPRWAADLARVIDPRKTLFDVISKSGTTAESLAAYFIFRKAVEAKVGSKKAAAHFIITTD
;
A
#
# COMPACT_ATOMS: atom_id res chain seq x y z
N MET A 1 23.45 2.03 -7.44
CA MET A 1 24.09 2.21 -6.13
C MET A 1 23.28 3.28 -5.40
N LEU A 2 22.92 3.03 -4.14
CA LEU A 2 22.25 4.04 -3.30
C LEU A 2 23.34 4.88 -2.62
N SER A 3 23.10 6.19 -2.49
CA SER A 3 23.95 7.10 -1.73
C SER A 3 23.10 7.91 -0.77
N LEU A 4 23.65 8.21 0.42
CA LEU A 4 23.01 9.05 1.40
C LEU A 4 23.73 10.39 1.44
N ASN A 5 23.01 11.49 1.20
CA ASN A 5 23.51 12.85 1.36
C ASN A 5 22.92 13.46 2.63
N PHE A 6 23.76 13.75 3.60
CA PHE A 6 23.37 14.35 4.88
C PHE A 6 23.99 15.75 5.09
N THR A 7 24.47 16.41 4.04
CA THR A 7 25.09 17.74 4.11
C THR A 7 24.22 18.74 4.85
N ASN A 8 22.89 18.68 4.67
CA ASN A 8 21.94 19.56 5.33
C ASN A 8 21.74 19.28 6.83
N CYS A 9 22.38 18.23 7.37
CA CYS A 9 22.36 17.93 8.81
C CYS A 9 23.62 18.42 9.50
N LEU A 10 24.59 18.98 8.77
CA LEU A 10 25.87 19.39 9.31
C LEU A 10 25.84 20.82 9.88
N VAL A 11 26.71 21.09 10.83
CA VAL A 11 26.91 22.42 11.43
C VAL A 11 27.07 23.52 10.38
N GLY A 12 27.80 23.26 9.32
CA GLY A 12 28.00 24.22 8.23
C GLY A 12 26.74 24.64 7.49
N SER A 13 25.66 23.83 7.57
CA SER A 13 24.39 24.11 6.89
C SER A 13 23.31 24.67 7.82
N ILE A 14 23.25 24.20 9.07
CA ILE A 14 22.15 24.56 10.00
C ILE A 14 22.63 25.17 11.33
N GLY A 15 23.92 25.47 11.46
CA GLY A 15 24.49 26.11 12.62
C GLY A 15 24.87 25.17 13.77
N VAL A 16 25.64 25.70 14.73
CA VAL A 16 26.22 24.91 15.83
C VAL A 16 25.20 24.39 16.83
N ASP A 17 24.04 25.04 16.94
CA ASP A 17 23.02 24.67 17.92
C ASP A 17 22.19 23.42 17.47
N HIS A 18 22.20 23.12 16.20
CA HIS A 18 21.34 22.08 15.62
C HIS A 18 22.07 21.11 14.67
N GLY A 19 23.28 21.50 14.21
CA GLY A 19 24.03 20.69 13.24
C GLY A 19 24.91 19.65 13.91
N LEU A 20 25.13 18.58 13.18
CA LEU A 20 26.10 17.55 13.55
C LEU A 20 27.50 18.01 13.12
N ALA A 21 28.45 17.96 14.04
CA ALA A 21 29.85 18.15 13.67
C ALA A 21 30.43 16.90 13.04
N GLU A 22 31.39 17.06 12.12
CA GLU A 22 31.99 15.90 11.42
C GLU A 22 32.63 14.91 12.42
N HIS A 23 33.25 15.40 13.50
CA HIS A 23 33.85 14.54 14.50
C HIS A 23 32.81 13.68 15.25
N ASP A 24 31.57 14.17 15.43
CA ASP A 24 30.50 13.39 16.06
C ASP A 24 30.11 12.20 15.20
N LEU A 25 30.12 12.37 13.86
CA LEU A 25 29.86 11.29 12.91
C LEU A 25 30.95 10.21 12.96
N PHE A 26 32.23 10.61 13.00
CA PHE A 26 33.33 9.66 13.13
C PHE A 26 33.27 8.89 14.47
N GLY A 27 32.85 9.55 15.54
CA GLY A 27 32.64 8.92 16.85
C GLY A 27 31.53 7.84 16.85
N LEU A 28 30.63 7.88 15.87
CA LEU A 28 29.54 6.90 15.73
C LEU A 28 29.91 5.66 14.92
N GLU A 29 31.09 5.58 14.30
CA GLU A 29 31.45 4.51 13.36
C GLU A 29 31.25 3.10 13.95
N THR A 30 31.75 2.86 15.15
CA THR A 30 31.60 1.55 15.83
C THR A 30 30.11 1.23 16.07
N ARG A 31 29.36 2.20 16.62
CA ARG A 31 27.94 2.02 16.91
C ARG A 31 27.11 1.75 15.62
N LEU A 32 27.48 2.37 14.51
CA LEU A 32 26.83 2.17 13.22
C LEU A 32 27.13 0.78 12.67
N LYS A 33 28.38 0.29 12.83
CA LYS A 33 28.76 -1.10 12.46
C LYS A 33 27.97 -2.12 13.29
N ASP A 34 27.93 -1.96 14.60
CA ASP A 34 27.19 -2.84 15.50
C ASP A 34 25.68 -2.87 15.17
N ALA A 35 25.11 -1.69 14.92
CA ALA A 35 23.70 -1.56 14.52
C ALA A 35 23.42 -2.25 13.18
N HIS A 36 24.30 -2.06 12.20
CA HIS A 36 24.20 -2.72 10.90
C HIS A 36 24.27 -4.25 11.02
N GLU A 37 25.25 -4.76 11.76
CA GLU A 37 25.37 -6.21 12.01
C GLU A 37 24.15 -6.78 12.71
N ASN A 38 23.60 -6.05 13.69
CA ASN A 38 22.37 -6.46 14.36
C ASN A 38 21.18 -6.55 13.39
N VAL A 39 21.02 -5.59 12.49
CA VAL A 39 19.97 -5.62 11.45
C VAL A 39 20.16 -6.84 10.54
N LEU A 40 21.39 -7.11 10.09
CA LEU A 40 21.68 -8.29 9.27
C LEU A 40 21.39 -9.60 10.00
N GLN A 41 21.75 -9.71 11.27
CA GLN A 41 21.44 -10.88 12.10
C GLN A 41 19.93 -11.09 12.23
N GLN A 42 19.16 -10.02 12.46
CA GLN A 42 17.69 -10.10 12.53
C GLN A 42 17.07 -10.52 11.20
N ALA A 43 17.56 -9.98 10.08
CA ALA A 43 17.12 -10.35 8.75
C ALA A 43 17.39 -11.84 8.46
N ASN A 44 18.63 -12.31 8.73
CA ASN A 44 19.02 -13.70 8.55
C ASN A 44 18.25 -14.67 9.47
N ALA A 45 17.84 -14.20 10.64
CA ALA A 45 17.00 -14.97 11.56
C ALA A 45 15.50 -14.95 11.21
N GLY A 46 15.11 -14.32 10.08
CA GLY A 46 13.71 -14.21 9.65
C GLY A 46 12.85 -13.27 10.50
N LYS A 47 13.47 -12.46 11.39
CA LYS A 47 12.74 -11.52 12.25
C LYS A 47 12.29 -10.25 11.52
N LEU A 48 12.83 -10.00 10.35
CA LEU A 48 12.48 -8.87 9.49
C LEU A 48 11.81 -9.39 8.21
N GLY A 49 10.56 -9.88 8.32
CA GLY A 49 9.84 -10.52 7.23
C GLY A 49 9.74 -9.65 5.97
N PHE A 50 9.63 -8.33 6.12
CA PHE A 50 9.58 -7.41 4.98
C PHE A 50 10.88 -7.44 4.13
N ALA A 51 12.03 -7.75 4.73
CA ALA A 51 13.31 -7.82 4.03
C ALA A 51 13.40 -9.03 3.09
N ASP A 52 12.63 -10.08 3.36
CA ASP A 52 12.62 -11.32 2.56
C ASP A 52 11.51 -11.34 1.51
N LEU A 53 10.51 -10.47 1.59
CA LEU A 53 9.39 -10.39 0.63
C LEU A 53 9.81 -10.40 -0.85
N PRO A 54 10.89 -9.73 -1.29
CA PRO A 54 11.33 -9.78 -2.69
C PRO A 54 11.69 -11.20 -3.16
N ASN A 55 12.00 -12.12 -2.26
CA ASN A 55 12.38 -13.51 -2.54
C ASN A 55 11.16 -14.43 -2.65
N HIS A 56 9.96 -13.99 -2.22
CA HIS A 56 8.72 -14.78 -2.26
C HIS A 56 8.12 -14.85 -3.68
N THR A 57 8.92 -15.22 -4.66
CA THR A 57 8.54 -15.22 -6.08
C THR A 57 7.39 -16.17 -6.41
N ASP A 58 7.28 -17.29 -5.70
CA ASP A 58 6.20 -18.26 -5.95
C ASP A 58 4.86 -17.79 -5.40
N GLU A 59 4.85 -17.06 -4.31
CA GLU A 59 3.67 -16.38 -3.80
C GLU A 59 3.20 -15.29 -4.77
N ALA A 60 4.12 -14.47 -5.25
CA ALA A 60 3.84 -13.47 -6.28
C ALA A 60 3.22 -14.10 -7.54
N LYS A 61 3.73 -15.26 -8.01
CA LYS A 61 3.15 -16.00 -9.14
C LYS A 61 1.72 -16.47 -8.85
N LYS A 62 1.43 -16.96 -7.64
CA LYS A 62 0.08 -17.37 -7.22
C LYS A 62 -0.88 -16.18 -7.24
N ILE A 63 -0.47 -15.04 -6.66
CA ILE A 63 -1.25 -13.80 -6.66
C ILE A 63 -1.53 -13.33 -8.10
N MET A 64 -0.52 -13.31 -8.96
CA MET A 64 -0.67 -12.93 -10.37
C MET A 64 -1.63 -13.85 -11.11
N SER A 65 -1.54 -15.17 -10.90
CA SER A 65 -2.44 -16.15 -11.51
C SER A 65 -3.89 -15.92 -11.07
N TRP A 66 -4.10 -15.69 -9.79
CA TRP A 66 -5.40 -15.38 -9.22
C TRP A 66 -5.96 -14.05 -9.76
N ALA A 67 -5.15 -12.99 -9.75
CA ALA A 67 -5.54 -11.68 -10.27
C ALA A 67 -6.00 -11.73 -11.75
N ARG A 68 -5.33 -12.54 -12.58
CA ARG A 68 -5.74 -12.77 -13.97
C ARG A 68 -7.11 -13.44 -14.10
N LYS A 69 -7.46 -14.33 -13.19
CA LYS A 69 -8.76 -15.01 -13.17
C LYS A 69 -9.90 -14.09 -12.79
N ILE A 70 -9.67 -13.21 -11.80
CA ILE A 70 -10.72 -12.35 -11.26
C ILE A 70 -10.92 -11.04 -12.03
N ARG A 71 -9.89 -10.55 -12.73
CA ARG A 71 -9.96 -9.27 -13.44
C ARG A 71 -11.14 -9.16 -14.43
N ASP A 72 -11.61 -10.30 -14.97
CA ASP A 72 -12.70 -10.30 -15.93
C ASP A 72 -14.08 -10.19 -15.27
N SER A 73 -14.16 -10.46 -13.97
CA SER A 73 -15.38 -10.38 -13.17
C SER A 73 -15.66 -8.98 -12.63
N PHE A 74 -14.63 -8.12 -12.59
CA PHE A 74 -14.73 -6.77 -12.01
C PHE A 74 -14.15 -5.71 -12.96
N ASP A 75 -14.71 -4.50 -12.88
CA ASP A 75 -14.24 -3.34 -13.67
C ASP A 75 -13.37 -2.40 -12.83
N THR A 76 -13.47 -2.48 -11.50
CA THR A 76 -12.79 -1.60 -10.56
C THR A 76 -12.25 -2.39 -9.37
N LEU A 77 -11.03 -2.07 -8.98
CA LEU A 77 -10.41 -2.46 -7.71
C LEU A 77 -10.32 -1.21 -6.81
N VAL A 78 -10.78 -1.33 -5.58
CA VAL A 78 -10.62 -0.29 -4.56
C VAL A 78 -9.79 -0.86 -3.42
N VAL A 79 -8.65 -0.26 -3.14
CA VAL A 79 -7.84 -0.57 -1.96
C VAL A 79 -8.37 0.28 -0.79
N LEU A 80 -8.68 -0.38 0.32
CA LEU A 80 -9.08 0.24 1.59
C LEU A 80 -7.93 0.05 2.58
N GLY A 81 -7.07 1.06 2.71
CA GLY A 81 -5.88 0.96 3.54
C GLY A 81 -5.34 2.34 3.92
N ILE A 82 -4.64 2.43 5.03
CA ILE A 82 -4.10 3.68 5.57
C ILE A 82 -2.56 3.58 5.66
N GLY A 83 -1.89 4.71 5.42
CA GLY A 83 -0.44 4.81 5.54
C GLY A 83 0.29 3.78 4.68
N GLY A 84 1.10 2.90 5.28
CA GLY A 84 1.86 1.87 4.56
C GLY A 84 1.02 0.89 3.74
N SER A 85 -0.25 0.68 4.13
CA SER A 85 -1.20 -0.16 3.39
C SER A 85 -1.74 0.50 2.12
N ALA A 86 -1.64 1.82 2.00
CA ALA A 86 -2.11 2.59 0.85
C ALA A 86 -0.96 3.09 -0.04
N LEU A 87 0.13 3.58 0.56
CA LEU A 87 1.18 4.29 -0.16
C LEU A 87 1.91 3.44 -1.21
N GLY A 88 2.10 2.14 -0.94
CA GLY A 88 2.69 1.23 -1.91
C GLY A 88 1.87 1.11 -3.19
N PRO A 89 0.58 0.75 -3.12
CA PRO A 89 -0.34 0.74 -4.26
C PRO A 89 -0.41 2.08 -5.01
N ILE A 90 -0.45 3.22 -4.30
CA ILE A 90 -0.44 4.55 -4.89
C ILE A 90 0.84 4.78 -5.68
N ALA A 91 2.00 4.53 -5.08
CA ALA A 91 3.30 4.76 -5.71
C ALA A 91 3.46 3.93 -6.99
N VAL A 92 3.13 2.64 -6.93
CA VAL A 92 3.21 1.72 -8.09
C VAL A 92 2.23 2.15 -9.19
N GLN A 93 1.01 2.53 -8.84
CA GLN A 93 0.03 3.00 -9.82
C GLN A 93 0.52 4.27 -10.52
N GLN A 94 0.99 5.26 -9.77
CA GLN A 94 1.46 6.53 -10.32
C GLN A 94 2.72 6.36 -11.18
N ALA A 95 3.61 5.45 -10.81
CA ALA A 95 4.82 5.17 -11.58
C ALA A 95 4.57 4.42 -12.89
N LEU A 96 3.56 3.52 -12.92
CA LEU A 96 3.39 2.57 -14.02
C LEU A 96 2.15 2.82 -14.89
N ARG A 97 1.24 3.71 -14.48
CA ARG A 97 -0.02 3.99 -15.20
C ARG A 97 -0.08 5.45 -15.64
N PRO A 98 -0.74 5.74 -16.77
CA PRO A 98 -1.05 7.12 -17.15
C PRO A 98 -1.88 7.83 -16.06
N ALA A 99 -1.67 9.14 -15.90
CA ALA A 99 -2.35 9.96 -14.88
C ALA A 99 -3.88 9.83 -14.91
N TYR A 100 -4.47 9.69 -16.09
CA TYR A 100 -5.92 9.59 -16.29
C TYR A 100 -6.42 8.16 -16.49
N TRP A 101 -5.66 7.17 -16.03
CA TRP A 101 -6.01 5.75 -16.16
C TRP A 101 -7.44 5.44 -15.69
N ASN A 102 -7.84 5.99 -14.56
CA ASN A 102 -9.14 5.70 -13.94
C ASN A 102 -10.34 6.39 -14.62
N LEU A 103 -10.12 7.27 -15.60
CA LEU A 103 -11.21 7.85 -16.42
C LEU A 103 -11.60 6.93 -17.59
N GLY A 104 -10.75 5.96 -17.91
CA GLY A 104 -11.01 5.00 -18.97
C GLY A 104 -11.99 3.90 -18.57
N ASP A 105 -12.66 3.33 -19.57
CA ASP A 105 -13.38 2.08 -19.43
C ASP A 105 -12.39 0.88 -19.45
N LYS A 106 -12.92 -0.33 -19.31
CA LYS A 106 -12.11 -1.55 -19.32
C LYS A 106 -11.32 -1.73 -20.63
N LYS A 107 -11.82 -1.25 -21.76
CA LYS A 107 -11.11 -1.31 -23.05
C LYS A 107 -9.94 -0.34 -23.06
N ALA A 108 -10.13 0.89 -22.64
CA ALA A 108 -9.08 1.89 -22.49
C ALA A 108 -8.01 1.43 -21.49
N CYS A 109 -8.41 0.73 -20.44
CA CYS A 109 -7.55 0.09 -19.46
C CYS A 109 -6.95 -1.25 -19.92
N LYS A 110 -7.00 -1.57 -21.23
CA LYS A 110 -6.41 -2.79 -21.83
C LYS A 110 -6.86 -4.10 -21.12
N GLY A 111 -8.10 -4.16 -20.70
CA GLY A 111 -8.68 -5.31 -19.99
C GLY A 111 -8.34 -5.37 -18.49
N TRP A 112 -7.66 -4.38 -17.94
CA TRP A 112 -7.38 -4.28 -16.51
C TRP A 112 -8.43 -3.43 -15.79
N MET A 113 -8.56 -3.64 -14.49
CA MET A 113 -9.43 -2.85 -13.63
C MET A 113 -8.89 -1.40 -13.46
N ARG A 114 -9.80 -0.46 -13.29
CA ARG A 114 -9.46 0.84 -12.69
C ARG A 114 -9.03 0.60 -11.25
N LEU A 115 -8.07 1.37 -10.74
CA LEU A 115 -7.59 1.24 -9.38
C LEU A 115 -7.80 2.55 -8.62
N PHE A 116 -8.58 2.49 -7.56
CA PHE A 116 -8.71 3.57 -6.60
C PHE A 116 -8.12 3.14 -5.26
N VAL A 117 -7.50 4.07 -4.56
CA VAL A 117 -7.02 3.85 -3.19
C VAL A 117 -7.78 4.81 -2.28
N PHE A 118 -8.49 4.26 -1.31
CA PHE A 118 -9.22 5.00 -0.30
C PHE A 118 -8.40 4.94 0.98
N ASP A 119 -7.62 6.00 1.22
CA ASP A 119 -6.59 6.08 2.27
C ASP A 119 -6.95 7.08 3.37
N ASN A 120 -8.22 7.45 3.45
CA ASN A 120 -8.74 8.35 4.47
C ASN A 120 -10.19 7.98 4.81
N VAL A 121 -10.63 8.31 6.04
CA VAL A 121 -12.01 8.09 6.51
C VAL A 121 -12.93 9.30 6.26
N ASP A 122 -12.55 10.19 5.37
CA ASP A 122 -13.37 11.35 5.01
C ASP A 122 -14.70 10.90 4.38
N PRO A 123 -15.86 11.27 4.97
CA PRO A 123 -17.16 10.83 4.49
C PRO A 123 -17.50 11.41 3.10
N ARG A 124 -16.95 12.57 2.75
CA ARG A 124 -17.13 13.16 1.42
C ARG A 124 -16.40 12.35 0.36
N TRP A 125 -15.16 11.94 0.65
CA TRP A 125 -14.41 11.06 -0.24
C TRP A 125 -15.11 9.72 -0.45
N ALA A 126 -15.64 9.13 0.61
CA ALA A 126 -16.42 7.89 0.51
C ALA A 126 -17.65 8.08 -0.38
N ALA A 127 -18.38 9.18 -0.21
CA ALA A 127 -19.55 9.50 -1.02
C ALA A 127 -19.20 9.77 -2.49
N ASP A 128 -18.10 10.47 -2.75
CA ASP A 128 -17.64 10.78 -4.11
C ASP A 128 -17.14 9.50 -4.81
N LEU A 129 -16.40 8.64 -4.13
CA LEU A 129 -15.99 7.35 -4.68
C LEU A 129 -17.21 6.46 -4.98
N ALA A 130 -18.21 6.43 -4.09
CA ALA A 130 -19.44 5.67 -4.29
C ALA A 130 -20.25 6.12 -5.52
N ARG A 131 -20.09 7.38 -5.99
CA ARG A 131 -20.71 7.88 -7.24
C ARG A 131 -19.97 7.42 -8.49
N VAL A 132 -18.67 7.15 -8.39
CA VAL A 132 -17.79 6.82 -9.52
C VAL A 132 -17.74 5.33 -9.81
N ILE A 133 -17.96 4.49 -8.79
CA ILE A 133 -17.89 3.04 -8.89
C ILE A 133 -19.29 2.40 -8.96
N ASP A 134 -19.40 1.26 -9.65
CA ASP A 134 -20.56 0.37 -9.53
C ASP A 134 -20.23 -0.74 -8.51
N PRO A 135 -20.88 -0.79 -7.34
CA PRO A 135 -20.59 -1.82 -6.33
C PRO A 135 -20.76 -3.26 -6.83
N ARG A 136 -21.60 -3.48 -7.87
CA ARG A 136 -21.80 -4.81 -8.47
C ARG A 136 -20.59 -5.29 -9.29
N LYS A 137 -19.71 -4.36 -9.67
CA LYS A 137 -18.54 -4.60 -10.52
C LYS A 137 -17.25 -4.13 -9.87
N THR A 138 -17.28 -3.91 -8.57
CA THR A 138 -16.13 -3.47 -7.79
C THR A 138 -15.65 -4.58 -6.86
N LEU A 139 -14.36 -4.80 -6.87
CA LEU A 139 -13.64 -5.61 -5.90
C LEU A 139 -12.97 -4.67 -4.91
N PHE A 140 -13.03 -4.97 -3.63
CA PHE A 140 -12.39 -4.23 -2.56
C PHE A 140 -11.28 -5.06 -1.93
N ASP A 141 -10.08 -4.50 -1.79
CA ASP A 141 -8.98 -5.08 -1.05
C ASP A 141 -8.79 -4.30 0.26
N VAL A 142 -9.13 -4.95 1.36
CA VAL A 142 -9.02 -4.37 2.71
C VAL A 142 -7.66 -4.73 3.26
N ILE A 143 -6.76 -3.75 3.29
CA ILE A 143 -5.38 -3.95 3.72
C ILE A 143 -5.18 -3.41 5.13
N SER A 144 -4.86 -4.29 6.07
CA SER A 144 -4.52 -3.91 7.44
C SER A 144 -3.59 -4.94 8.06
N LYS A 145 -2.35 -4.53 8.39
CA LYS A 145 -1.36 -5.41 9.02
C LYS A 145 -1.89 -6.05 10.30
N SER A 146 -2.48 -5.27 11.20
CA SER A 146 -3.01 -5.74 12.49
C SER A 146 -4.41 -6.35 12.41
N GLY A 147 -5.13 -6.15 11.30
CA GLY A 147 -6.56 -6.48 11.20
C GLY A 147 -7.49 -5.58 12.05
N THR A 148 -6.94 -4.63 12.81
CA THR A 148 -7.70 -3.81 13.79
C THR A 148 -7.67 -2.31 13.52
N THR A 149 -7.09 -1.88 12.37
CA THR A 149 -7.02 -0.46 12.00
C THR A 149 -8.43 0.09 11.83
N ALA A 150 -8.81 1.02 12.70
CA ALA A 150 -10.17 1.55 12.80
C ALA A 150 -10.65 2.17 11.46
N GLU A 151 -9.77 2.88 10.79
CA GLU A 151 -10.05 3.55 9.51
C GLU A 151 -10.33 2.53 8.38
N SER A 152 -9.50 1.49 8.28
CA SER A 152 -9.72 0.42 7.29
C SER A 152 -11.01 -0.34 7.56
N LEU A 153 -11.34 -0.60 8.83
CA LEU A 153 -12.60 -1.24 9.23
C LEU A 153 -13.79 -0.33 8.94
N ALA A 154 -13.72 0.97 9.25
CA ALA A 154 -14.79 1.91 8.95
C ALA A 154 -15.07 1.96 7.44
N ALA A 155 -14.03 2.07 6.62
CA ALA A 155 -14.15 2.02 5.17
C ALA A 155 -14.77 0.69 4.70
N TYR A 156 -14.31 -0.44 5.23
CA TYR A 156 -14.87 -1.74 4.93
C TYR A 156 -16.38 -1.81 5.21
N PHE A 157 -16.83 -1.37 6.38
CA PHE A 157 -18.26 -1.43 6.73
C PHE A 157 -19.11 -0.51 5.84
N ILE A 158 -18.61 0.68 5.48
CA ILE A 158 -19.30 1.60 4.58
C ILE A 158 -19.50 0.94 3.20
N PHE A 159 -18.43 0.46 2.59
CA PHE A 159 -18.50 -0.12 1.25
C PHE A 159 -19.16 -1.49 1.24
N ARG A 160 -19.02 -2.29 2.29
CA ARG A 160 -19.77 -3.54 2.44
C ARG A 160 -21.27 -3.30 2.42
N LYS A 161 -21.77 -2.33 3.17
CA LYS A 161 -23.19 -1.95 3.16
C LYS A 161 -23.65 -1.53 1.76
N ALA A 162 -22.82 -0.78 1.03
CA ALA A 162 -23.12 -0.37 -0.35
C ALA A 162 -23.19 -1.56 -1.32
N VAL A 163 -22.28 -2.54 -1.17
CA VAL A 163 -22.28 -3.79 -1.97
C VAL A 163 -23.51 -4.64 -1.60
N GLU A 164 -23.78 -4.87 -0.31
CA GLU A 164 -24.92 -5.66 0.16
C GLU A 164 -26.26 -5.12 -0.37
N ALA A 165 -26.40 -3.80 -0.42
CA ALA A 165 -27.59 -3.15 -0.98
C ALA A 165 -27.81 -3.43 -2.48
N LYS A 166 -26.74 -3.78 -3.22
CA LYS A 166 -26.80 -4.03 -4.68
C LYS A 166 -26.81 -5.49 -5.07
N VAL A 167 -26.12 -6.37 -4.32
CA VAL A 167 -25.96 -7.78 -4.68
C VAL A 167 -26.55 -8.75 -3.65
N GLY A 168 -27.00 -8.23 -2.49
CA GLY A 168 -27.48 -8.99 -1.35
C GLY A 168 -26.36 -9.54 -0.46
N SER A 169 -26.64 -9.74 0.83
CA SER A 169 -25.64 -10.12 1.85
C SER A 169 -24.92 -11.43 1.53
N LYS A 170 -25.61 -12.41 0.92
CA LYS A 170 -25.01 -13.70 0.55
C LYS A 170 -23.90 -13.60 -0.49
N LYS A 171 -24.00 -12.67 -1.42
CA LYS A 171 -23.03 -12.49 -2.51
C LYS A 171 -21.97 -11.43 -2.19
N ALA A 172 -22.19 -10.59 -1.19
CA ALA A 172 -21.32 -9.46 -0.88
C ALA A 172 -19.88 -9.89 -0.54
N ALA A 173 -19.70 -11.03 0.12
CA ALA A 173 -18.36 -11.53 0.50
C ALA A 173 -17.44 -11.73 -0.71
N ALA A 174 -17.97 -12.10 -1.88
CA ALA A 174 -17.18 -12.29 -3.10
C ALA A 174 -16.60 -11.00 -3.67
N HIS A 175 -16.99 -9.84 -3.16
CA HIS A 175 -16.48 -8.53 -3.54
C HIS A 175 -15.34 -8.02 -2.64
N PHE A 176 -14.87 -8.83 -1.68
CA PHE A 176 -13.85 -8.41 -0.74
C PHE A 176 -12.69 -9.40 -0.68
N ILE A 177 -11.48 -8.84 -0.68
CA ILE A 177 -10.23 -9.50 -0.35
C ILE A 177 -9.78 -8.90 0.98
N ILE A 178 -9.14 -9.72 1.80
CA ILE A 178 -8.52 -9.26 3.04
C ILE A 178 -7.02 -9.54 2.94
N THR A 179 -6.23 -8.50 3.02
CA THR A 179 -4.76 -8.57 3.06
C THR A 179 -4.31 -8.20 4.48
N THR A 180 -3.79 -9.18 5.21
CA THR A 180 -3.40 -9.02 6.62
C THR A 180 -2.25 -9.99 6.95
N ASP A 181 -1.54 -9.76 8.07
CA ASP A 181 -0.57 -10.72 8.64
C ASP A 181 -1.27 -11.95 9.22
#